data_c810f29aaf8b4bdb2d47a15805c07224
#
_entry.id   c810f29aaf8b4bdb2d47a15805c07224
#
_cell.length_a   1.000
_cell.length_b   1.000
_cell.length_c   1.000
_cell.angle_alpha   90.00
_cell.angle_beta   90.00
_cell.angle_gamma   90.00
#
_symmetry.space_group_name_H-M   'P 1'
#
loop_
_entity.id
_entity.type
_entity.pdbx_description
1 polymer ?
#
loop_
_entity_poly.entity_id
_entity_poly.type
_entity_poly.pdbx_seq_one_letter_code
_entity_poly.pdbx_strand_id
1 'polypeptide(L)'
;LSTLLAPQNAMGQTFLNMTYNDKIAKTESYLFEPSLIPGGTPLAYENLYIITSNNTASASEIVINCLRPYLKERLLQVGTATFGKNVAQSLFTDEQSPQLELWLTTAYLSNAEGFQNYFDNGLQPDYELAENYAGELGELGTAEDMLLAPVFTRMATGSFPAGEDTATETTRSNPNVEVTHCSISKKPKLAKNNFH
;
A
#
# COMPACT_ATOMS: atom_id res chain seq x y z
N LEU A 1 5.08 0.86 -12.59
CA LEU A 1 4.15 1.89 -12.11
C LEU A 1 4.86 2.93 -11.26
N SER A 2 5.59 2.53 -10.22
CA SER A 2 6.26 3.48 -9.31
C SER A 2 7.17 4.47 -10.03
N THR A 3 7.97 4.01 -11.00
CA THR A 3 8.84 4.89 -11.82
C THR A 3 8.03 5.88 -12.64
N LEU A 4 6.88 5.46 -13.18
CA LEU A 4 5.99 6.33 -13.96
C LEU A 4 5.36 7.43 -13.09
N LEU A 5 5.07 7.11 -11.82
CA LEU A 5 4.48 8.03 -10.84
C LEU A 5 5.52 8.81 -10.03
N ALA A 6 6.79 8.46 -10.09
CA ALA A 6 7.82 9.18 -9.37
C ALA A 6 8.08 10.57 -9.99
N PRO A 7 8.40 11.59 -9.20
CA PRO A 7 8.76 12.89 -9.76
C PRO A 7 10.10 12.81 -10.50
N GLN A 8 10.33 13.69 -11.47
CA GLN A 8 11.54 13.67 -12.33
C GLN A 8 12.85 13.67 -11.54
N ASN A 9 12.90 14.34 -10.40
CA ASN A 9 14.09 14.41 -9.53
C ASN A 9 14.34 13.11 -8.73
N ALA A 10 13.41 12.16 -8.73
CA ALA A 10 13.61 10.84 -8.13
C ALA A 10 14.32 9.86 -9.08
N MET A 11 14.43 10.18 -10.37
CA MET A 11 15.08 9.28 -11.34
C MET A 11 16.53 9.02 -10.95
N GLY A 12 16.93 7.75 -10.96
CA GLY A 12 18.23 7.29 -10.50
C GLY A 12 18.40 7.22 -8.98
N GLN A 13 17.41 7.64 -8.20
CA GLN A 13 17.42 7.52 -6.75
C GLN A 13 16.84 6.17 -6.29
N THR A 14 17.05 5.83 -5.03
CA THR A 14 16.57 4.57 -4.45
C THR A 14 15.04 4.51 -4.46
N PHE A 15 14.51 3.50 -5.13
CA PHE A 15 13.09 3.17 -5.07
C PHE A 15 12.79 2.32 -3.82
N LEU A 16 13.50 1.21 -3.67
CA LEU A 16 13.23 0.17 -2.68
C LEU A 16 14.51 -0.44 -2.16
N ASN A 17 14.60 -0.68 -0.87
CA ASN A 17 15.63 -1.53 -0.27
C ASN A 17 15.01 -2.85 0.18
N MET A 18 15.68 -3.97 -0.15
CA MET A 18 15.39 -5.32 0.33
C MET A 18 16.49 -5.76 1.29
N THR A 19 16.15 -5.89 2.56
CA THR A 19 17.10 -6.31 3.61
C THR A 19 16.81 -7.76 4.00
N TYR A 20 17.75 -8.64 3.68
CA TYR A 20 17.68 -10.05 4.01
C TYR A 20 18.04 -10.29 5.48
N ASN A 21 17.83 -11.52 5.96
CA ASN A 21 18.12 -11.91 7.33
C ASN A 21 19.63 -11.89 7.63
N ASP A 22 19.97 -12.09 8.91
CA ASP A 22 21.35 -12.10 9.45
C ASP A 22 22.26 -13.16 8.82
N LYS A 23 21.71 -14.25 8.28
CA LYS A 23 22.49 -15.32 7.63
C LYS A 23 22.97 -14.91 6.25
N ILE A 24 22.12 -14.21 5.49
CA ILE A 24 22.48 -13.69 4.17
C ILE A 24 23.23 -12.37 4.33
N ALA A 25 22.89 -11.58 5.34
CA ALA A 25 23.51 -10.29 5.70
C ALA A 25 23.70 -9.34 4.52
N LYS A 26 22.67 -9.24 3.65
CA LYS A 26 22.69 -8.47 2.41
C LYS A 26 21.54 -7.48 2.38
N THR A 27 21.78 -6.30 1.82
CA THR A 27 20.74 -5.35 1.39
C THR A 27 20.90 -5.09 -0.11
N GLU A 28 19.82 -5.22 -0.84
CA GLU A 28 19.74 -4.86 -2.26
C GLU A 28 18.92 -3.59 -2.42
N SER A 29 19.43 -2.66 -3.23
CA SER A 29 18.73 -1.40 -3.52
C SER A 29 18.31 -1.37 -4.97
N TYR A 30 17.06 -1.05 -5.21
CA TYR A 30 16.47 -0.85 -6.53
C TYR A 30 16.25 0.63 -6.75
N LEU A 31 16.49 1.10 -7.97
CA LEU A 31 16.41 2.52 -8.32
C LEU A 31 15.17 2.79 -9.19
N PHE A 32 14.74 4.04 -9.21
CA PHE A 32 13.81 4.50 -10.23
C PHE A 32 14.54 4.62 -11.57
N GLU A 33 14.30 3.69 -12.47
CA GLU A 33 14.99 3.61 -13.75
C GLU A 33 14.12 4.13 -14.90
N PRO A 34 14.48 5.24 -15.57
CA PRO A 34 13.71 5.80 -16.69
C PRO A 34 13.48 4.80 -17.82
N SER A 35 14.39 3.84 -18.03
CA SER A 35 14.27 2.78 -19.04
C SER A 35 13.06 1.86 -18.85
N LEU A 36 12.46 1.84 -17.65
CA LEU A 36 11.28 1.03 -17.33
C LEU A 36 9.96 1.66 -17.81
N ILE A 37 9.99 2.90 -18.30
CA ILE A 37 8.78 3.59 -18.76
C ILE A 37 8.93 4.02 -20.23
N PRO A 38 7.84 3.92 -21.02
CA PRO A 38 7.84 4.39 -22.39
C PRO A 38 8.22 5.88 -22.49
N GLY A 39 9.19 6.19 -23.37
CA GLY A 39 9.68 7.56 -23.55
C GLY A 39 10.59 8.08 -22.42
N GLY A 40 10.90 7.28 -21.41
CA GLY A 40 11.86 7.61 -20.35
C GLY A 40 11.48 8.75 -19.42
N THR A 41 10.25 9.28 -19.53
CA THR A 41 9.79 10.45 -18.78
C THR A 41 8.61 10.09 -17.89
N PRO A 42 8.67 10.35 -16.57
CA PRO A 42 7.55 10.12 -15.67
C PRO A 42 6.39 11.10 -15.92
N LEU A 43 5.22 10.77 -15.38
CA LEU A 43 4.04 11.63 -15.49
C LEU A 43 4.24 12.93 -14.72
N ALA A 44 3.79 14.03 -15.34
CA ALA A 44 3.73 15.32 -14.69
C ALA A 44 2.33 15.51 -14.07
N TYR A 45 2.28 15.72 -12.76
CA TYR A 45 1.05 15.99 -12.02
C TYR A 45 1.38 16.81 -10.76
N GLU A 46 0.38 17.48 -10.23
CA GLU A 46 0.52 18.28 -9.02
C GLU A 46 0.46 17.40 -7.77
N ASN A 47 -0.60 16.61 -7.62
CA ASN A 47 -0.82 15.72 -6.49
C ASN A 47 -1.17 14.31 -6.97
N LEU A 48 -0.80 13.31 -6.18
CA LEU A 48 -1.14 11.90 -6.36
C LEU A 48 -2.10 11.48 -5.26
N TYR A 49 -3.32 11.12 -5.62
CA TYR A 49 -4.30 10.56 -4.69
C TYR A 49 -4.33 9.05 -4.86
N ILE A 50 -4.24 8.31 -3.77
CA ILE A 50 -4.29 6.85 -3.76
C ILE A 50 -5.40 6.41 -2.83
N ILE A 51 -6.38 5.69 -3.39
CA ILE A 51 -7.47 5.11 -2.62
C ILE A 51 -7.02 3.76 -2.07
N THR A 52 -7.20 3.56 -0.77
CA THR A 52 -6.76 2.35 -0.08
C THR A 52 -7.84 1.77 0.83
N SER A 53 -7.72 0.47 1.03
CA SER A 53 -8.53 -0.27 2.01
C SER A 53 -7.63 -1.24 2.79
N ASN A 54 -8.19 -1.90 3.79
CA ASN A 54 -7.50 -2.96 4.54
C ASN A 54 -7.10 -4.17 3.68
N ASN A 55 -7.56 -4.25 2.43
CA ASN A 55 -7.15 -5.24 1.44
C ASN A 55 -5.99 -4.75 0.54
N THR A 56 -5.63 -3.47 0.62
CA THR A 56 -4.46 -2.94 -0.08
C THR A 56 -3.20 -3.49 0.58
N ALA A 57 -2.43 -4.31 -0.13
CA ALA A 57 -1.32 -5.06 0.45
C ALA A 57 -0.10 -5.16 -0.47
N SER A 58 1.08 -5.46 0.12
CA SER A 58 2.29 -5.88 -0.61
C SER A 58 2.75 -4.88 -1.68
N ALA A 59 2.73 -5.25 -2.97
CA ALA A 59 3.18 -4.38 -4.06
C ALA A 59 2.45 -3.02 -4.10
N SER A 60 1.17 -2.97 -3.75
CA SER A 60 0.43 -1.70 -3.66
C SER A 60 0.96 -0.81 -2.53
N GLU A 61 1.32 -1.41 -1.39
CA GLU A 61 1.92 -0.69 -0.27
C GLU A 61 3.35 -0.21 -0.61
N ILE A 62 4.11 -0.99 -1.38
CA ILE A 62 5.42 -0.59 -1.89
C ILE A 62 5.30 0.68 -2.74
N VAL A 63 4.31 0.77 -3.63
CA VAL A 63 4.09 1.99 -4.43
C VAL A 63 3.91 3.20 -3.52
N ILE A 64 3.06 3.12 -2.51
CA ILE A 64 2.77 4.21 -1.58
C ILE A 64 4.02 4.56 -0.76
N ASN A 65 4.59 3.57 -0.07
CA ASN A 65 5.71 3.75 0.83
C ASN A 65 6.95 4.31 0.13
N CYS A 66 7.26 3.79 -1.06
CA CYS A 66 8.48 4.15 -1.77
C CYS A 66 8.37 5.47 -2.55
N LEU A 67 7.17 5.96 -2.84
CA LEU A 67 6.95 7.28 -3.42
C LEU A 67 6.89 8.39 -2.37
N ARG A 68 6.51 8.07 -1.13
CA ARG A 68 6.30 9.06 -0.06
C ARG A 68 7.53 9.95 0.22
N PRO A 69 8.79 9.45 0.25
CA PRO A 69 9.97 10.30 0.44
C PRO A 69 10.14 11.40 -0.62
N TYR A 70 9.68 11.14 -1.83
CA TYR A 70 9.86 12.00 -2.99
C TYR A 70 8.68 12.94 -3.26
N LEU A 71 7.48 12.49 -2.96
CA LEU A 71 6.25 13.26 -3.16
C LEU A 71 5.83 14.03 -1.90
N LYS A 72 6.15 13.51 -0.71
CA LYS A 72 5.80 14.12 0.59
C LYS A 72 4.29 14.41 0.67
N GLU A 73 3.94 15.67 0.96
CA GLU A 73 2.54 16.12 1.07
C GLU A 73 1.77 16.07 -0.26
N ARG A 74 2.46 15.82 -1.37
CA ARG A 74 1.82 15.63 -2.70
C ARG A 74 1.27 14.23 -2.91
N LEU A 75 1.64 13.25 -2.07
CA LEU A 75 1.03 11.93 -2.05
C LEU A 75 0.01 11.89 -0.93
N LEU A 76 -1.24 11.72 -1.29
CA LEU A 76 -2.39 11.76 -0.39
C LEU A 76 -3.12 10.41 -0.47
N GLN A 77 -3.18 9.71 0.65
CA GLN A 77 -3.86 8.43 0.80
C GLN A 77 -5.25 8.67 1.37
N VAL A 78 -6.28 8.15 0.69
CA VAL A 78 -7.70 8.29 1.07
C VAL A 78 -8.31 6.91 1.25
N GLY A 79 -9.13 6.73 2.26
CA GLY A 79 -9.77 5.46 2.57
C GLY A 79 -9.40 4.94 3.95
N THR A 80 -9.05 3.66 4.06
CA THR A 80 -8.62 3.09 5.34
C THR A 80 -7.15 2.65 5.31
N ALA A 81 -6.60 2.36 6.49
CA ALA A 81 -5.27 1.81 6.62
C ALA A 81 -5.09 0.55 5.77
N THR A 82 -3.91 0.37 5.21
CA THR A 82 -3.57 -0.79 4.39
C THR A 82 -3.35 -2.05 5.23
N PHE A 83 -3.08 -3.17 4.57
CA PHE A 83 -2.91 -4.48 5.24
C PHE A 83 -1.66 -4.54 6.12
N GLY A 84 -0.54 -3.96 5.67
CA GLY A 84 0.73 -3.99 6.40
C GLY A 84 1.68 -5.12 6.00
N LYS A 85 1.72 -5.55 4.73
CA LYS A 85 2.65 -6.56 4.23
C LYS A 85 3.93 -5.91 3.70
N ASN A 86 4.92 -5.72 4.57
CA ASN A 86 6.21 -5.09 4.28
C ASN A 86 7.36 -6.08 3.98
N VAL A 87 7.02 -7.28 3.53
CA VAL A 87 8.00 -8.36 3.32
C VAL A 87 7.98 -8.88 1.89
N ALA A 88 9.16 -9.31 1.42
CA ALA A 88 9.30 -10.04 0.18
C ALA A 88 9.25 -11.55 0.41
N GLN A 89 8.71 -12.26 -0.55
CA GLN A 89 8.66 -13.72 -0.58
C GLN A 89 9.42 -14.22 -1.82
N SER A 90 10.16 -15.31 -1.64
CA SER A 90 10.86 -16.01 -2.71
C SER A 90 10.28 -17.41 -2.89
N LEU A 91 10.15 -17.80 -4.14
CA LEU A 91 9.75 -19.16 -4.51
C LEU A 91 10.99 -20.07 -4.55
N PHE A 92 10.90 -21.18 -3.85
CA PHE A 92 11.86 -22.27 -3.89
C PHE A 92 11.19 -23.50 -4.48
N THR A 93 11.82 -24.10 -5.46
CA THR A 93 11.39 -25.35 -6.09
C THR A 93 12.48 -26.40 -5.94
N ASP A 94 12.09 -27.66 -5.81
CA ASP A 94 13.00 -28.79 -5.78
C ASP A 94 13.07 -29.42 -7.19
N GLU A 95 14.28 -29.62 -7.74
CA GLU A 95 14.48 -30.25 -9.05
C GLU A 95 13.97 -31.70 -9.09
N GLN A 96 13.98 -32.40 -7.95
CA GLN A 96 13.52 -33.77 -7.85
C GLN A 96 12.00 -33.88 -7.66
N SER A 97 11.38 -32.78 -7.21
CA SER A 97 9.95 -32.70 -6.93
C SER A 97 9.38 -31.37 -7.44
N PRO A 98 9.37 -31.12 -8.77
CA PRO A 98 9.05 -29.82 -9.35
C PRO A 98 7.59 -29.37 -9.10
N GLN A 99 6.73 -30.26 -8.64
CA GLN A 99 5.36 -29.94 -8.20
C GLN A 99 5.30 -29.36 -6.78
N LEU A 100 6.42 -29.38 -6.03
CA LEU A 100 6.50 -28.75 -4.72
C LEU A 100 7.04 -27.33 -4.85
N GLU A 101 6.21 -26.39 -4.43
CA GLU A 101 6.57 -24.97 -4.35
C GLU A 101 6.58 -24.52 -2.89
N LEU A 102 7.66 -23.90 -2.48
CA LEU A 102 7.80 -23.34 -1.15
C LEU A 102 8.01 -21.84 -1.23
N TRP A 103 7.01 -21.07 -0.78
CA TRP A 103 7.07 -19.61 -0.70
C TRP A 103 7.54 -19.20 0.69
N LEU A 104 8.74 -18.66 0.78
CA LEU A 104 9.32 -18.21 2.03
C LEU A 104 9.44 -16.69 2.06
N THR A 105 9.16 -16.10 3.23
CA THR A 105 9.52 -14.71 3.52
C THR A 105 11.04 -14.62 3.68
N THR A 106 11.67 -13.83 2.81
CA THR A 106 13.13 -13.78 2.70
C THR A 106 13.73 -12.42 3.03
N ALA A 107 12.99 -11.33 2.91
CA ALA A 107 13.50 -10.00 3.15
C ALA A 107 12.41 -9.05 3.68
N TYR A 108 12.85 -8.01 4.40
CA TYR A 108 12.06 -6.83 4.71
C TYR A 108 12.21 -5.79 3.61
N LEU A 109 11.16 -5.03 3.39
CA LEU A 109 11.09 -3.98 2.38
C LEU A 109 11.01 -2.61 3.05
N SER A 110 11.90 -1.70 2.65
CA SER A 110 11.90 -0.32 3.14
C SER A 110 12.03 0.68 2.00
N ASN A 111 11.58 1.91 2.22
CA ASN A 111 11.77 3.01 1.26
C ASN A 111 13.20 3.60 1.34
N ALA A 112 13.45 4.67 0.60
CA ALA A 112 14.75 5.34 0.55
C ALA A 112 15.20 5.92 1.91
N GLU A 113 14.26 6.22 2.80
CA GLU A 113 14.54 6.72 4.16
C GLU A 113 14.63 5.59 5.19
N GLY A 114 14.54 4.32 4.75
CA GLY A 114 14.59 3.14 5.61
C GLY A 114 13.27 2.83 6.33
N PHE A 115 12.17 3.54 6.00
CA PHE A 115 10.89 3.30 6.66
C PHE A 115 10.28 1.97 6.20
N GLN A 116 9.97 1.11 7.18
CA GLN A 116 9.36 -0.21 7.01
C GLN A 116 8.33 -0.55 8.11
N ASN A 117 8.07 0.35 9.05
CA ASN A 117 7.31 0.06 10.29
C ASN A 117 5.80 0.15 10.08
N TYR A 118 5.26 -0.54 9.07
CA TYR A 118 3.81 -0.60 8.80
C TYR A 118 3.23 -2.02 8.84
N PHE A 119 4.00 -3.00 9.34
CA PHE A 119 3.60 -4.41 9.37
C PHE A 119 2.31 -4.66 10.18
N ASP A 120 2.20 -4.07 11.38
CA ASP A 120 1.07 -4.34 12.27
C ASP A 120 -0.17 -3.49 11.95
N ASN A 121 0.04 -2.24 11.53
CA ASN A 121 -1.02 -1.23 11.45
C ASN A 121 -1.34 -0.80 10.00
N GLY A 122 -0.55 -1.24 9.02
CA GLY A 122 -0.62 -0.75 7.64
C GLY A 122 -0.11 0.69 7.49
N LEU A 123 -0.17 1.18 6.26
CA LEU A 123 0.05 2.59 5.96
C LEU A 123 -1.24 3.35 6.26
N GLN A 124 -1.14 4.41 7.06
CA GLN A 124 -2.29 5.18 7.49
C GLN A 124 -2.72 6.17 6.40
N PRO A 125 -4.02 6.36 6.18
CA PRO A 125 -4.53 7.35 5.24
C PRO A 125 -4.34 8.78 5.76
N ASP A 126 -4.19 9.72 4.84
CA ASP A 126 -4.20 11.16 5.12
C ASP A 126 -5.64 11.68 5.33
N TYR A 127 -6.62 10.99 4.74
CA TYR A 127 -8.04 11.19 4.97
C TYR A 127 -8.72 9.83 5.18
N GLU A 128 -9.15 9.57 6.42
CA GLU A 128 -9.78 8.31 6.78
C GLU A 128 -11.26 8.30 6.39
N LEU A 129 -11.63 7.31 5.58
CA LEU A 129 -12.99 7.08 5.14
C LEU A 129 -13.17 5.61 4.76
N ALA A 130 -14.05 4.92 5.45
CA ALA A 130 -14.41 3.54 5.13
C ALA A 130 -15.59 3.49 4.16
N GLU A 131 -15.52 2.63 3.14
CA GLU A 131 -16.68 2.37 2.29
C GLU A 131 -17.83 1.75 3.10
N ASN A 132 -19.01 2.29 2.94
CA ASN A 132 -20.22 1.77 3.56
C ASN A 132 -21.01 0.93 2.56
N TYR A 133 -20.72 -0.36 2.50
CA TYR A 133 -21.41 -1.31 1.59
C TYR A 133 -22.89 -1.53 1.92
N ALA A 134 -23.39 -1.02 3.03
CA ALA A 134 -24.82 -1.05 3.38
C ALA A 134 -25.58 0.18 2.88
N GLY A 135 -24.87 1.19 2.39
CA GLY A 135 -25.40 2.44 1.83
C GLY A 135 -25.26 2.54 0.32
N GLU A 136 -25.55 3.70 -0.21
CA GLU A 136 -25.29 4.03 -1.61
C GLU A 136 -23.80 4.40 -1.75
N LEU A 137 -23.07 3.69 -2.61
CA LEU A 137 -21.65 3.95 -2.87
C LEU A 137 -21.44 5.08 -3.88
N GLY A 138 -22.52 5.50 -4.55
CA GLY A 138 -22.48 6.43 -5.66
C GLY A 138 -22.03 5.78 -6.98
N GLU A 139 -22.03 6.53 -8.05
CA GLU A 139 -21.55 6.07 -9.36
C GLU A 139 -20.02 6.08 -9.37
N LEU A 140 -19.43 4.92 -9.62
CA LEU A 140 -17.98 4.73 -9.61
C LEU A 140 -17.28 5.69 -10.58
N GLY A 141 -16.28 6.40 -10.08
CA GLY A 141 -15.47 7.33 -10.88
C GLY A 141 -16.06 8.72 -11.04
N THR A 142 -17.20 9.01 -10.41
CA THR A 142 -17.85 10.33 -10.45
C THR A 142 -17.68 11.08 -9.12
N ALA A 143 -18.20 12.31 -9.06
CA ALA A 143 -18.25 13.08 -7.81
C ALA A 143 -19.23 12.51 -6.77
N GLU A 144 -20.06 11.54 -7.15
CA GLU A 144 -20.97 10.82 -6.27
C GLU A 144 -20.32 9.59 -5.63
N ASP A 145 -19.18 9.14 -6.17
CA ASP A 145 -18.37 8.06 -5.57
C ASP A 145 -17.89 8.47 -4.18
N MET A 146 -18.23 7.67 -3.20
CA MET A 146 -17.97 7.94 -1.78
C MET A 146 -16.50 8.24 -1.48
N LEU A 147 -15.55 7.52 -2.09
CA LEU A 147 -14.12 7.71 -1.86
C LEU A 147 -13.51 8.81 -2.72
N LEU A 148 -14.10 9.11 -3.89
CA LEU A 148 -13.63 10.17 -4.78
C LEU A 148 -14.20 11.55 -4.43
N ALA A 149 -15.40 11.65 -3.84
CA ALA A 149 -15.99 12.91 -3.44
C ALA A 149 -15.06 13.79 -2.58
N PRO A 150 -14.40 13.27 -1.52
CA PRO A 150 -13.43 14.05 -0.76
C PRO A 150 -12.19 14.43 -1.55
N VAL A 151 -11.75 13.60 -2.51
CA VAL A 151 -10.64 13.92 -3.41
C VAL A 151 -10.99 15.12 -4.27
N PHE A 152 -12.17 15.11 -4.92
CA PHE A 152 -12.63 16.25 -5.75
C PHE A 152 -12.82 17.52 -4.91
N THR A 153 -13.32 17.40 -3.67
CA THR A 153 -13.42 18.53 -2.75
C THR A 153 -12.04 19.13 -2.48
N ARG A 154 -11.04 18.28 -2.15
CA ARG A 154 -9.68 18.74 -1.93
C ARG A 154 -9.04 19.36 -3.17
N MET A 155 -9.26 18.80 -4.34
CA MET A 155 -8.76 19.38 -5.60
C MET A 155 -9.35 20.78 -5.84
N ALA A 156 -10.62 21.00 -5.50
CA ALA A 156 -11.31 22.27 -5.71
C ALA A 156 -10.97 23.32 -4.65
N THR A 157 -10.77 22.92 -3.39
CA THR A 157 -10.67 23.83 -2.23
C THR A 157 -9.29 23.88 -1.59
N GLY A 158 -8.41 22.92 -1.91
CA GLY A 158 -7.09 22.77 -1.28
C GLY A 158 -7.11 21.99 0.05
N SER A 159 -8.28 21.59 0.58
CA SER A 159 -8.44 20.83 1.82
C SER A 159 -9.47 19.72 1.69
N PHE A 160 -9.29 18.62 2.43
CA PHE A 160 -10.34 17.63 2.57
C PHE A 160 -11.55 18.24 3.30
N PRO A 161 -12.77 17.73 3.06
CA PRO A 161 -13.93 18.15 3.83
C PRO A 161 -13.66 17.91 5.32
N ALA A 162 -14.19 18.79 6.19
CA ALA A 162 -14.17 18.55 7.63
C ALA A 162 -14.81 17.18 7.88
N GLY A 163 -14.13 16.28 8.59
CA GLY A 163 -14.71 15.00 8.96
C GLY A 163 -16.00 15.27 9.72
N GLU A 164 -17.12 14.76 9.24
CA GLU A 164 -18.23 14.57 10.12
C GLU A 164 -17.75 13.60 11.19
N ASP A 165 -17.89 13.95 12.47
CA ASP A 165 -17.67 13.04 13.58
C ASP A 165 -18.66 11.87 13.45
N THR A 166 -18.38 10.94 12.54
CA THR A 166 -19.09 9.67 12.44
C THR A 166 -18.56 8.71 13.50
N ALA A 167 -18.48 9.20 14.73
CA ALA A 167 -18.51 8.37 15.91
C ALA A 167 -19.93 7.85 16.11
N THR A 168 -20.43 7.11 15.14
CA THR A 168 -21.60 6.26 15.34
C THR A 168 -21.16 4.84 15.00
N GLU A 169 -20.64 4.16 16.03
CA GLU A 169 -20.67 2.71 16.09
C GLU A 169 -22.11 2.24 15.82
N THR A 170 -22.44 1.99 14.59
CA THR A 170 -23.56 1.13 14.27
C THR A 170 -22.99 -0.17 13.73
N THR A 171 -22.54 -1.01 14.65
CA THR A 171 -22.53 -2.47 14.48
C THR A 171 -23.97 -2.91 14.19
N ARG A 172 -24.44 -2.67 12.97
CA ARG A 172 -25.56 -3.41 12.41
C ARG A 172 -24.99 -4.50 11.54
N SER A 173 -24.67 -5.62 12.18
CA SER A 173 -24.53 -6.89 11.48
C SER A 173 -25.83 -7.13 10.70
N ASN A 174 -25.76 -7.02 9.38
CA ASN A 174 -26.83 -7.50 8.52
C ASN A 174 -26.75 -9.04 8.58
N PRO A 175 -27.75 -9.74 9.19
CA PRO A 175 -27.68 -11.19 9.40
C PRO A 175 -27.77 -12.01 8.12
N ASN A 176 -27.91 -11.38 6.96
CA ASN A 176 -28.08 -12.05 5.67
C ASN A 176 -26.89 -11.87 4.70
N VAL A 177 -25.78 -11.28 5.14
CA VAL A 177 -24.55 -11.28 4.33
C VAL A 177 -23.62 -12.34 4.89
N GLU A 178 -23.62 -13.53 4.28
CA GLU A 178 -22.52 -14.50 4.45
C GLU A 178 -21.26 -13.88 3.87
N VAL A 179 -20.43 -13.30 4.74
CA VAL A 179 -19.08 -12.91 4.38
C VAL A 179 -18.29 -14.20 4.16
N THR A 180 -18.14 -14.61 2.91
CA THR A 180 -17.23 -15.68 2.55
C THR A 180 -15.82 -15.20 2.87
N HIS A 181 -15.31 -15.56 4.05
CA HIS A 181 -13.95 -15.27 4.44
C HIS A 181 -12.98 -15.84 3.40
N CYS A 182 -12.41 -14.99 2.59
CA CYS A 182 -11.23 -15.33 1.82
C CYS A 182 -10.15 -15.78 2.83
N SER A 183 -9.49 -16.91 2.56
CA SER A 183 -8.58 -17.61 3.46
C SER A 183 -7.31 -16.84 3.87
N ILE A 184 -7.25 -15.52 3.63
CA ILE A 184 -6.16 -14.60 3.99
C ILE A 184 -6.38 -13.95 5.37
N SER A 185 -7.44 -14.30 6.09
CA SER A 185 -7.95 -13.57 7.26
C SER A 185 -7.20 -13.75 8.58
N LYS A 186 -6.00 -14.29 8.61
CA LYS A 186 -5.15 -14.26 9.82
C LYS A 186 -3.74 -13.86 9.43
N LYS A 187 -3.36 -12.64 9.79
CA LYS A 187 -1.94 -12.25 9.82
C LYS A 187 -1.17 -13.38 10.52
N PRO A 188 -0.15 -13.99 9.88
CA PRO A 188 0.68 -14.95 10.57
C PRO A 188 1.28 -14.22 11.77
N LYS A 189 1.00 -14.69 12.98
CA LYS A 189 1.74 -14.22 14.17
C LYS A 189 3.17 -14.67 13.96
N LEU A 190 4.02 -13.74 13.55
CA LEU A 190 5.47 -13.95 13.62
C LEU A 190 5.77 -14.25 15.09
N ALA A 191 6.16 -15.49 15.35
CA ALA A 191 6.69 -15.84 16.66
C ALA A 191 7.86 -14.88 16.91
N LYS A 192 7.81 -14.15 18.04
CA LYS A 192 8.96 -13.42 18.56
C LYS A 192 9.98 -14.48 18.96
N ASN A 193 10.76 -14.95 18.00
CA ASN A 193 11.88 -15.80 18.30
C ASN A 193 12.99 -14.90 18.81
N ASN A 194 13.14 -14.90 20.14
CA ASN A 194 14.37 -14.49 20.78
C ASN A 194 15.45 -15.49 20.34
N PHE A 195 16.17 -15.19 19.28
CA PHE A 195 17.42 -15.88 18.98
C PHE A 195 18.51 -15.22 19.79
N HIS A 196 18.99 -15.95 20.79
CA HIS A 196 20.28 -15.72 21.46
C HIS A 196 21.40 -16.17 20.53
#